data_424482693e9e49b78b6641db75b41c94
#
_entry.id   424482693e9e49b78b6641db75b41c94
#
_cell.length_a   1.000
_cell.length_b   1.000
_cell.length_c   1.000
_cell.angle_alpha   90.00
_cell.angle_beta   90.00
_cell.angle_gamma   90.00
#
_symmetry.space_group_name_H-M   'P 1'
#
loop_
_entity.id
_entity.type
_entity.pdbx_description
1 polymer ?
#
loop_
_entity_poly.entity_id
_entity_poly.type
_entity_poly.pdbx_seq_one_letter_code
_entity_poly.pdbx_strand_id
1 'polypeptide(L)'
;MRTTPFNHLDDAFLNIERQEDPWSVHLEVQVSGHIDESRLRDALRATLQKHPMARARFQPYHEATVTYQWEIADAGDHLALDVVTATTEAEIAAARERLISIKVPITVAPAFYATLVHHADGDWLMLSVNHTLADGLSTFRLLTSILRQYAGQPDPVPDFDPLTVRDLKALAGAKSVPERIERIKHLMSYLRDAAM
;
A
#
# COMPACT_ATOMS: atom_id res chain seq x y z
N MET A 1 10.08 18.80 -2.21
CA MET A 1 9.77 17.48 -1.64
C MET A 1 8.49 17.61 -0.86
N ARG A 2 7.51 16.77 -1.09
CA ARG A 2 6.19 16.84 -0.47
C ARG A 2 6.11 15.87 0.71
N THR A 3 5.56 16.30 1.84
CA THR A 3 5.36 15.46 3.02
C THR A 3 3.89 15.43 3.44
N THR A 4 3.50 14.38 4.15
CA THR A 4 2.19 14.30 4.81
C THR A 4 2.38 13.65 6.18
N PRO A 5 1.72 14.15 7.25
CA PRO A 5 1.89 13.58 8.58
C PRO A 5 1.31 12.16 8.65
N PHE A 6 1.87 11.35 9.55
CA PHE A 6 1.25 10.09 9.95
C PHE A 6 -0.11 10.37 10.57
N ASN A 7 -1.07 9.52 10.26
CA ASN A 7 -2.31 9.45 11.00
C ASN A 7 -2.21 8.40 12.12
N HIS A 8 -3.23 8.30 12.97
CA HIS A 8 -3.22 7.36 14.10
C HIS A 8 -3.17 5.88 13.69
N LEU A 9 -3.65 5.54 12.48
CA LEU A 9 -3.56 4.17 11.97
C LEU A 9 -2.14 3.86 11.49
N ASP A 10 -1.48 4.83 10.84
CA ASP A 10 -0.08 4.69 10.44
C ASP A 10 0.80 4.42 11.68
N ASP A 11 0.59 5.19 12.77
CA ASP A 11 1.31 5.01 14.03
C ASP A 11 1.01 3.64 14.66
N ALA A 12 -0.25 3.21 14.64
CA ALA A 12 -0.64 1.92 15.19
C ALA A 12 0.03 0.77 14.43
N PHE A 13 -0.04 0.77 13.11
CA PHE A 13 0.55 -0.28 12.27
C PHE A 13 2.08 -0.31 12.37
N LEU A 14 2.73 0.86 12.39
CA LEU A 14 4.17 0.94 12.61
C LEU A 14 4.61 0.25 13.92
N ASN A 15 3.83 0.42 15.00
CA ASN A 15 4.15 -0.14 16.31
C ASN A 15 3.79 -1.62 16.48
N ILE A 16 2.91 -2.16 15.63
CA ILE A 16 2.53 -3.58 15.67
C ILE A 16 3.52 -4.42 14.86
N GLU A 17 4.03 -3.90 13.76
CA GLU A 17 4.92 -4.64 12.87
C GLU A 17 6.24 -5.02 13.56
N ARG A 18 6.63 -6.29 13.42
CA ARG A 18 7.90 -6.84 13.94
C ARG A 18 8.73 -7.41 12.80
N GLN A 19 10.02 -7.61 13.05
CA GLN A 19 10.90 -8.20 12.05
C GLN A 19 10.54 -9.67 11.77
N GLU A 20 10.12 -10.38 12.81
CA GLU A 20 9.76 -11.81 12.77
C GLU A 20 8.31 -12.02 12.30
N ASP A 21 7.50 -10.95 12.28
CA ASP A 21 6.10 -10.97 11.89
C ASP A 21 5.84 -9.74 11.01
N PRO A 22 6.24 -9.79 9.72
CA PRO A 22 6.04 -8.71 8.77
C PRO A 22 4.56 -8.48 8.54
N TRP A 23 4.10 -7.24 8.74
CA TRP A 23 2.72 -6.92 8.51
C TRP A 23 2.53 -6.29 7.14
N SER A 24 2.23 -7.13 6.17
CA SER A 24 2.04 -6.75 4.77
C SER A 24 0.72 -7.28 4.21
N VAL A 25 0.15 -6.54 3.28
CA VAL A 25 -0.99 -6.99 2.48
C VAL A 25 -0.46 -7.65 1.23
N HIS A 26 -0.89 -8.90 0.99
CA HIS A 26 -0.48 -9.69 -0.16
C HIS A 26 -1.66 -9.86 -1.11
N LEU A 27 -1.42 -9.60 -2.39
CA LEU A 27 -2.36 -9.89 -3.47
C LEU A 27 -1.63 -10.57 -4.60
N GLU A 28 -2.32 -11.48 -5.27
CA GLU A 28 -1.80 -12.12 -6.47
C GLU A 28 -2.88 -12.26 -7.53
N VAL A 29 -2.48 -12.28 -8.78
CA VAL A 29 -3.32 -12.55 -9.92
C VAL A 29 -2.59 -13.48 -10.88
N GLN A 30 -3.29 -14.52 -11.32
CA GLN A 30 -2.86 -15.36 -12.44
C GLN A 30 -3.50 -14.87 -13.73
N VAL A 31 -2.71 -14.83 -14.80
CA VAL A 31 -3.19 -14.55 -16.16
C VAL A 31 -3.00 -15.78 -17.04
N SER A 32 -3.87 -15.98 -18.02
CA SER A 32 -3.83 -17.13 -18.93
C SER A 32 -2.76 -17.03 -20.03
N GLY A 33 -1.91 -16.02 -20.00
CA GLY A 33 -0.87 -15.77 -20.99
C GLY A 33 0.40 -15.24 -20.35
N HIS A 34 1.34 -14.78 -21.17
CA HIS A 34 2.59 -14.20 -20.69
C HIS A 34 2.49 -12.69 -20.55
N ILE A 35 3.04 -12.19 -19.44
CA ILE A 35 3.18 -10.77 -19.17
C ILE A 35 4.53 -10.30 -19.73
N ASP A 36 4.49 -9.31 -20.62
CA ASP A 36 5.70 -8.64 -21.09
C ASP A 36 6.33 -7.81 -19.95
N GLU A 37 7.55 -8.15 -19.57
CA GLU A 37 8.27 -7.51 -18.48
C GLU A 37 8.48 -6.01 -18.71
N SER A 38 8.86 -5.60 -19.92
CA SER A 38 9.11 -4.19 -20.24
C SER A 38 7.84 -3.36 -20.08
N ARG A 39 6.74 -3.87 -20.63
CA ARG A 39 5.41 -3.25 -20.51
C ARG A 39 4.91 -3.21 -19.07
N LEU A 40 5.20 -4.25 -18.28
CA LEU A 40 4.87 -4.26 -16.85
C LEU A 40 5.66 -3.20 -16.08
N ARG A 41 6.95 -3.05 -16.37
CA ARG A 41 7.80 -1.99 -15.79
C ARG A 41 7.27 -0.60 -16.10
N ASP A 42 6.83 -0.37 -17.33
CA ASP A 42 6.22 0.92 -17.72
C ASP A 42 4.88 1.14 -17.03
N ALA A 43 4.06 0.09 -16.88
CA ALA A 43 2.81 0.15 -16.14
C ALA A 43 3.03 0.47 -14.65
N LEU A 44 4.05 -0.12 -14.03
CA LEU A 44 4.45 0.19 -12.65
C LEU A 44 4.87 1.66 -12.51
N ARG A 45 5.73 2.18 -13.41
CA ARG A 45 6.13 3.60 -13.40
C ARG A 45 4.93 4.54 -13.53
N ALA A 46 4.04 4.27 -14.48
CA ALA A 46 2.83 5.06 -14.68
C ALA A 46 1.91 5.02 -13.44
N THR A 47 1.77 3.87 -12.82
CA THR A 47 1.01 3.70 -11.58
C THR A 47 1.63 4.49 -10.43
N LEU A 48 2.93 4.43 -10.24
CA LEU A 48 3.64 5.21 -9.22
C LEU A 48 3.48 6.72 -9.40
N GLN A 49 3.40 7.21 -10.62
CA GLN A 49 3.12 8.62 -10.87
C GLN A 49 1.72 9.03 -10.44
N LYS A 50 0.72 8.15 -10.65
CA LYS A 50 -0.69 8.41 -10.32
C LYS A 50 -1.00 8.32 -8.83
N HIS A 51 -0.27 7.47 -8.11
CA HIS A 51 -0.53 7.16 -6.70
C HIS A 51 0.59 7.69 -5.80
N PRO A 52 0.50 8.94 -5.31
CA PRO A 52 1.57 9.54 -4.50
C PRO A 52 1.96 8.70 -3.28
N MET A 53 0.96 8.11 -2.58
CA MET A 53 1.25 7.26 -1.42
C MET A 53 2.04 6.00 -1.79
N ALA A 54 1.91 5.44 -3.00
CA ALA A 54 2.72 4.31 -3.43
C ALA A 54 4.23 4.65 -3.54
N ARG A 55 4.57 5.95 -3.54
CA ARG A 55 5.94 6.48 -3.53
C ARG A 55 6.33 7.04 -2.16
N ALA A 56 5.50 6.84 -1.15
CA ALA A 56 5.79 7.34 0.18
C ALA A 56 6.89 6.51 0.84
N ARG A 57 7.73 7.17 1.59
CA ARG A 57 8.68 6.56 2.50
C ARG A 57 8.61 7.22 3.87
N PHE A 58 8.81 6.43 4.89
CA PHE A 58 8.87 6.89 6.26
C PHE A 58 10.09 7.78 6.48
N GLN A 59 9.85 8.96 7.06
CA GLN A 59 10.91 9.79 7.58
C GLN A 59 10.97 9.60 9.10
N PRO A 60 12.11 9.14 9.62
CA PRO A 60 12.30 9.08 11.07
C PRO A 60 12.16 10.48 11.68
N TYR A 61 11.84 10.50 12.95
CA TYR A 61 11.66 11.73 13.74
C TYR A 61 12.76 12.75 13.47
N HIS A 62 12.35 13.97 13.13
CA HIS A 62 13.24 15.12 13.06
C HIS A 62 12.94 16.02 14.26
N GLU A 63 13.98 16.56 14.92
CA GLU A 63 13.85 17.38 16.14
C GLU A 63 12.85 18.55 16.03
N ALA A 64 12.56 19.00 14.81
CA ALA A 64 11.60 20.06 14.53
C ALA A 64 10.16 19.60 14.38
N THR A 65 9.88 18.29 14.34
CA THR A 65 8.53 17.74 14.13
C THR A 65 8.17 16.78 15.25
N VAL A 66 7.00 17.00 15.86
CA VAL A 66 6.48 16.17 16.98
C VAL A 66 5.82 14.88 16.47
N THR A 67 5.66 14.71 15.16
CA THR A 67 4.98 13.58 14.55
C THR A 67 5.82 12.99 13.42
N TYR A 68 5.71 11.67 13.24
CA TYR A 68 6.25 10.99 12.08
C TYR A 68 5.62 11.51 10.79
N GLN A 69 6.36 11.45 9.71
CA GLN A 69 5.91 11.92 8.40
C GLN A 69 6.22 10.92 7.30
N TRP A 70 5.33 10.88 6.34
CA TRP A 70 5.60 10.33 5.03
C TRP A 70 6.23 11.39 4.14
N GLU A 71 7.33 11.05 3.52
CA GLU A 71 7.91 11.81 2.42
C GLU A 71 7.47 11.17 1.11
N ILE A 72 6.93 11.96 0.21
CA ILE A 72 6.57 11.51 -1.13
C ILE A 72 7.79 11.67 -2.04
N ALA A 73 8.44 10.55 -2.32
CA ALA A 73 9.59 10.52 -3.22
C ALA A 73 9.16 10.83 -4.66
N ASP A 74 10.10 11.33 -5.46
CA ASP A 74 9.89 11.41 -6.90
C ASP A 74 9.75 9.99 -7.48
N ALA A 75 9.02 9.88 -8.58
CA ALA A 75 8.92 8.61 -9.31
C ALA A 75 10.30 8.34 -9.96
N GLY A 76 11.16 7.65 -9.22
CA GLY A 76 12.49 7.26 -9.66
C GLY A 76 12.46 6.02 -10.56
N ASP A 77 13.65 5.64 -11.05
CA ASP A 77 13.80 4.46 -11.90
C ASP A 77 13.78 3.14 -11.09
N HIS A 78 13.89 3.22 -9.78
CA HIS A 78 13.85 2.02 -8.94
C HIS A 78 12.42 1.46 -8.90
N LEU A 79 12.29 0.26 -9.45
CA LEU A 79 11.08 -0.55 -9.36
C LEU A 79 11.39 -1.77 -8.53
N ALA A 80 10.63 -1.99 -7.47
CA ALA A 80 10.76 -3.18 -6.63
C ALA A 80 10.04 -4.37 -7.31
N LEU A 81 10.53 -4.78 -8.48
CA LEU A 81 10.01 -5.88 -9.29
C LEU A 81 11.09 -6.94 -9.50
N ASP A 82 10.85 -8.11 -8.93
CA ASP A 82 11.58 -9.33 -9.23
C ASP A 82 10.88 -10.10 -10.35
N VAL A 83 11.68 -10.74 -11.21
CA VAL A 83 11.17 -11.60 -12.29
C VAL A 83 11.81 -12.97 -12.14
N VAL A 84 11.00 -14.01 -12.07
CA VAL A 84 11.44 -15.39 -11.93
C VAL A 84 10.72 -16.28 -12.93
N THR A 85 11.35 -17.37 -13.33
CA THR A 85 10.72 -18.42 -14.13
C THR A 85 10.51 -19.63 -13.23
N ALA A 86 9.30 -20.16 -13.23
CA ALA A 86 8.91 -21.38 -12.53
C ALA A 86 8.49 -22.43 -13.59
N THR A 87 8.86 -23.67 -13.35
CA THR A 87 8.49 -24.80 -14.20
C THR A 87 7.53 -25.77 -13.48
N THR A 88 7.39 -25.57 -12.18
CA THR A 88 6.53 -26.39 -11.31
C THR A 88 5.73 -25.53 -10.35
N GLU A 89 4.60 -26.05 -9.88
CA GLU A 89 3.80 -25.45 -8.82
C GLU A 89 4.59 -25.21 -7.52
N ALA A 90 5.54 -26.09 -7.21
CA ALA A 90 6.41 -25.93 -6.04
C ALA A 90 7.32 -24.70 -6.14
N GLU A 91 7.80 -24.36 -7.34
CA GLU A 91 8.60 -23.17 -7.57
C GLU A 91 7.75 -21.89 -7.51
N ILE A 92 6.49 -21.93 -7.98
CA ILE A 92 5.53 -20.84 -7.79
C ILE A 92 5.26 -20.63 -6.29
N ALA A 93 5.01 -21.70 -5.55
CA ALA A 93 4.81 -21.65 -4.11
C ALA A 93 6.04 -21.07 -3.38
N ALA A 94 7.25 -21.45 -3.78
CA ALA A 94 8.49 -20.92 -3.22
C ALA A 94 8.67 -19.41 -3.51
N ALA A 95 8.28 -18.95 -4.70
CA ALA A 95 8.31 -17.52 -5.04
C ALA A 95 7.32 -16.73 -4.17
N ARG A 96 6.12 -17.28 -3.96
CA ARG A 96 5.10 -16.72 -3.06
C ARG A 96 5.60 -16.66 -1.62
N GLU A 97 6.11 -17.76 -1.08
CA GLU A 97 6.66 -17.83 0.27
C GLU A 97 7.77 -16.81 0.48
N ARG A 98 8.68 -16.68 -0.47
CA ARG A 98 9.74 -15.67 -0.43
C ARG A 98 9.16 -14.27 -0.33
N LEU A 99 8.18 -13.92 -1.18
CA LEU A 99 7.58 -12.59 -1.19
C LEU A 99 6.86 -12.27 0.13
N ILE A 100 6.11 -13.21 0.70
CA ILE A 100 5.36 -12.98 1.95
C ILE A 100 6.25 -12.97 3.19
N SER A 101 7.42 -13.62 3.13
CA SER A 101 8.37 -13.68 4.25
C SER A 101 9.27 -12.44 4.35
N ILE A 102 9.32 -11.60 3.32
CA ILE A 102 10.15 -10.40 3.33
C ILE A 102 9.40 -9.26 4.01
N LYS A 103 10.00 -8.69 5.05
CA LYS A 103 9.54 -7.42 5.58
C LYS A 103 9.77 -6.31 4.55
N VAL A 104 8.68 -5.70 4.07
CA VAL A 104 8.75 -4.58 3.14
C VAL A 104 9.18 -3.32 3.90
N PRO A 105 10.36 -2.74 3.62
CA PRO A 105 10.83 -1.58 4.36
C PRO A 105 10.04 -0.33 3.98
N ILE A 106 9.53 0.41 4.96
CA ILE A 106 8.85 1.69 4.73
C ILE A 106 9.79 2.88 4.60
N THR A 107 11.07 2.70 4.89
CA THR A 107 12.11 3.74 4.80
C THR A 107 12.61 3.95 3.37
N VAL A 108 12.24 3.07 2.45
CA VAL A 108 12.60 3.12 1.02
C VAL A 108 11.33 3.21 0.18
N ALA A 109 11.34 4.00 -0.87
CA ALA A 109 10.24 4.08 -1.83
C ALA A 109 10.57 3.25 -3.09
N PRO A 110 9.60 2.50 -3.62
CA PRO A 110 8.24 2.27 -3.12
C PRO A 110 8.20 1.29 -1.94
N ALA A 111 7.27 1.47 -1.00
CA ALA A 111 7.10 0.57 0.15
C ALA A 111 6.22 -0.65 -0.22
N PHE A 112 6.56 -1.29 -1.32
CA PHE A 112 6.01 -2.57 -1.76
C PHE A 112 7.05 -3.36 -2.56
N TYR A 113 6.83 -4.67 -2.68
CA TYR A 113 7.52 -5.54 -3.62
C TYR A 113 6.51 -6.17 -4.58
N ALA A 114 6.93 -6.37 -5.82
CA ALA A 114 6.22 -7.13 -6.83
C ALA A 114 7.09 -8.28 -7.32
N THR A 115 6.47 -9.41 -7.62
CA THR A 115 7.14 -10.55 -8.26
C THR A 115 6.31 -10.97 -9.47
N LEU A 116 6.95 -10.98 -10.64
CA LEU A 116 6.41 -11.61 -11.84
C LEU A 116 6.98 -13.04 -11.92
N VAL A 117 6.10 -14.02 -11.95
CA VAL A 117 6.48 -15.43 -12.13
C VAL A 117 6.02 -15.87 -13.51
N HIS A 118 6.96 -16.19 -14.39
CA HIS A 118 6.66 -16.82 -15.68
C HIS A 118 6.44 -18.31 -15.51
N HIS A 119 5.33 -18.84 -16.04
CA HIS A 119 5.01 -20.24 -16.01
C HIS A 119 4.33 -20.67 -17.32
N ALA A 120 4.47 -21.94 -17.72
CA ALA A 120 3.92 -22.45 -18.98
C ALA A 120 2.41 -22.31 -19.09
N ASP A 121 1.68 -22.44 -17.99
CA ASP A 121 0.21 -22.36 -17.94
C ASP A 121 -0.30 -20.93 -17.69
N GLY A 122 0.58 -19.94 -17.78
CA GLY A 122 0.26 -18.53 -17.55
C GLY A 122 1.04 -17.92 -16.40
N ASP A 123 1.21 -16.62 -16.44
CA ASP A 123 2.06 -15.89 -15.51
C ASP A 123 1.30 -15.48 -14.25
N TRP A 124 2.07 -15.27 -13.17
CA TRP A 124 1.57 -14.75 -11.91
C TRP A 124 2.20 -13.38 -11.64
N LEU A 125 1.37 -12.42 -11.30
CA LEU A 125 1.80 -11.15 -10.71
C LEU A 125 1.42 -11.14 -9.24
N MET A 126 2.43 -11.10 -8.39
CA MET A 126 2.30 -11.11 -6.93
C MET A 126 2.74 -9.77 -6.38
N LEU A 127 2.03 -9.24 -5.39
CA LEU A 127 2.28 -7.93 -4.77
C LEU A 127 2.26 -8.07 -3.25
N SER A 128 3.27 -7.52 -2.59
CA SER A 128 3.35 -7.38 -1.13
C SER A 128 3.55 -5.91 -0.77
N VAL A 129 2.62 -5.33 -0.02
CA VAL A 129 2.63 -3.92 0.38
C VAL A 129 2.67 -3.82 1.88
N ASN A 130 3.56 -3.00 2.43
CA ASN A 130 3.60 -2.76 3.87
C ASN A 130 2.27 -2.19 4.36
N HIS A 131 1.70 -2.78 5.41
CA HIS A 131 0.36 -2.43 5.89
C HIS A 131 0.28 -1.03 6.52
N THR A 132 1.41 -0.48 6.98
CA THR A 132 1.48 0.92 7.42
C THR A 132 1.20 1.89 6.26
N LEU A 133 1.58 1.50 5.03
CA LEU A 133 1.36 2.31 3.84
C LEU A 133 -0.06 2.17 3.27
N ALA A 134 -0.58 0.94 3.21
CA ALA A 134 -1.83 0.64 2.51
C ALA A 134 -2.60 -0.52 3.15
N ASP A 135 -3.90 -0.37 3.22
CA ASP A 135 -4.83 -1.43 3.57
C ASP A 135 -5.18 -2.33 2.36
N GLY A 136 -6.02 -3.34 2.58
CA GLY A 136 -6.42 -4.27 1.54
C GLY A 136 -7.07 -3.60 0.33
N LEU A 137 -7.94 -2.62 0.54
CA LEU A 137 -8.61 -1.89 -0.55
C LEU A 137 -7.64 -1.01 -1.33
N SER A 138 -6.74 -0.34 -0.65
CA SER A 138 -5.69 0.48 -1.26
C SER A 138 -4.73 -0.38 -2.07
N THR A 139 -4.34 -1.54 -1.55
CA THR A 139 -3.49 -2.51 -2.25
C THR A 139 -4.20 -3.08 -3.48
N PHE A 140 -5.48 -3.42 -3.37
CA PHE A 140 -6.30 -3.87 -4.51
C PHE A 140 -6.42 -2.77 -5.56
N ARG A 141 -6.59 -1.51 -5.15
CA ARG A 141 -6.61 -0.36 -6.06
C ARG A 141 -5.27 -0.19 -6.79
N LEU A 142 -4.16 -0.39 -6.07
CA LEU A 142 -2.82 -0.32 -6.65
C LEU A 142 -2.62 -1.41 -7.72
N LEU A 143 -2.95 -2.66 -7.40
CA LEU A 143 -2.90 -3.79 -8.35
C LEU A 143 -3.78 -3.54 -9.57
N THR A 144 -5.01 -3.08 -9.37
CA THR A 144 -5.93 -2.74 -10.46
C THR A 144 -5.36 -1.64 -11.35
N SER A 145 -4.72 -0.63 -10.78
CA SER A 145 -4.06 0.44 -11.52
C SER A 145 -2.92 -0.10 -12.39
N ILE A 146 -2.06 -0.96 -11.83
CA ILE A 146 -0.97 -1.63 -12.57
C ILE A 146 -1.53 -2.39 -13.77
N LEU A 147 -2.57 -3.20 -13.56
CA LEU A 147 -3.17 -4.00 -14.62
C LEU A 147 -3.86 -3.14 -15.70
N ARG A 148 -4.51 -2.04 -15.32
CA ARG A 148 -5.10 -1.10 -16.28
C ARG A 148 -4.03 -0.38 -17.09
N GLN A 149 -2.95 0.10 -16.46
CA GLN A 149 -1.82 0.70 -17.18
C GLN A 149 -1.19 -0.32 -18.14
N TYR A 150 -0.99 -1.55 -17.69
CA TYR A 150 -0.49 -2.63 -18.54
C TYR A 150 -1.41 -2.89 -19.75
N ALA A 151 -2.72 -2.92 -19.54
CA ALA A 151 -3.70 -3.15 -20.60
C ALA A 151 -3.95 -1.91 -21.50
N GLY A 152 -3.37 -0.76 -21.20
CA GLY A 152 -3.65 0.50 -21.90
C GLY A 152 -5.09 1.00 -21.69
N GLN A 153 -5.71 0.62 -20.57
CA GLN A 153 -7.08 1.00 -20.23
C GLN A 153 -7.13 2.30 -19.42
N PRO A 154 -8.23 3.05 -19.50
CA PRO A 154 -8.43 4.20 -18.63
C PRO A 154 -8.33 3.80 -17.15
N ASP A 155 -7.56 4.57 -16.42
CA ASP A 155 -7.38 4.38 -14.98
C ASP A 155 -7.75 5.69 -14.27
N PRO A 156 -9.05 5.91 -13.98
CA PRO A 156 -9.53 7.14 -13.37
C PRO A 156 -9.02 7.25 -11.93
N VAL A 157 -8.52 8.42 -11.59
CA VAL A 157 -8.21 8.81 -10.21
C VAL A 157 -9.19 9.89 -9.78
N PRO A 158 -9.49 10.03 -8.48
CA PRO A 158 -10.34 11.11 -7.98
C PRO A 158 -9.78 12.48 -8.36
N ASP A 159 -10.68 13.42 -8.65
CA ASP A 159 -10.34 14.83 -8.92
C ASP A 159 -10.10 15.60 -7.61
N PHE A 160 -9.33 15.01 -6.71
CA PHE A 160 -8.85 15.65 -5.50
C PHE A 160 -7.47 15.10 -5.13
N ASP A 161 -6.72 15.88 -4.37
CA ASP A 161 -5.43 15.44 -3.86
C ASP A 161 -5.60 14.38 -2.76
N PRO A 162 -5.22 13.11 -3.00
CA PRO A 162 -5.41 12.03 -2.03
C PRO A 162 -4.64 12.23 -0.72
N LEU A 163 -3.63 13.11 -0.69
CA LEU A 163 -2.89 13.37 0.54
C LEU A 163 -3.66 14.28 1.50
N THR A 164 -4.59 15.10 1.00
CA THR A 164 -5.42 15.99 1.85
C THR A 164 -6.45 15.22 2.67
N VAL A 165 -6.92 14.06 2.19
CA VAL A 165 -7.91 13.23 2.89
C VAL A 165 -7.30 12.32 3.96
N ARG A 166 -5.99 12.33 4.13
CA ARG A 166 -5.32 11.57 5.20
C ARG A 166 -5.48 12.21 6.58
N ASP A 167 -5.89 13.47 6.66
CA ASP A 167 -6.23 14.10 7.93
C ASP A 167 -7.60 13.62 8.42
N LEU A 168 -7.59 12.48 9.10
CA LEU A 168 -8.79 11.88 9.69
C LEU A 168 -9.47 12.79 10.72
N LYS A 169 -8.73 13.71 11.36
CA LYS A 169 -9.31 14.69 12.28
C LYS A 169 -10.13 15.73 11.53
N ALA A 170 -9.63 16.18 10.39
CA ALA A 170 -10.37 17.10 9.53
C ALA A 170 -11.62 16.45 8.92
N LEU A 171 -11.53 15.16 8.54
CA LEU A 171 -12.65 14.42 7.96
C LEU A 171 -13.66 13.95 9.00
N ALA A 172 -13.19 13.41 10.12
CA ALA A 172 -14.03 12.82 11.18
C ALA A 172 -14.29 13.77 12.35
N GLY A 173 -13.63 14.92 12.40
CA GLY A 173 -13.80 15.90 13.46
C GLY A 173 -15.26 16.39 13.56
N ALA A 174 -15.82 16.38 14.77
CA ALA A 174 -17.13 16.98 15.01
C ALA A 174 -17.06 18.48 14.69
N LYS A 175 -17.92 18.94 13.78
CA LYS A 175 -17.96 20.33 13.31
C LYS A 175 -18.64 21.28 14.31
N SER A 176 -19.30 20.72 15.34
CA SER A 176 -20.01 21.48 16.37
C SER A 176 -19.97 20.78 17.73
N VAL A 177 -20.20 21.55 18.80
CA VAL A 177 -20.29 21.00 20.17
C VAL A 177 -21.41 19.96 20.32
N PRO A 178 -22.61 20.18 19.79
CA PRO A 178 -23.66 19.15 19.82
C PRO A 178 -23.25 17.83 19.16
N GLU A 179 -22.62 17.89 18.01
CA GLU A 179 -22.12 16.69 17.31
C GLU A 179 -21.04 15.95 18.11
N ARG A 180 -20.17 16.68 18.82
CA ARG A 180 -19.19 16.09 19.75
C ARG A 180 -19.86 15.31 20.87
N ILE A 181 -20.90 15.88 21.47
CA ILE A 181 -21.65 15.25 22.54
C ILE A 181 -22.35 13.97 22.05
N GLU A 182 -22.97 14.01 20.87
CA GLU A 182 -23.62 12.83 20.28
C GLU A 182 -22.61 11.71 19.97
N ARG A 183 -21.44 12.03 19.45
CA ARG A 183 -20.38 11.03 19.20
C ARG A 183 -19.86 10.40 20.50
N ILE A 184 -19.70 11.19 21.56
CA ILE A 184 -19.30 10.67 22.86
C ILE A 184 -20.39 9.72 23.41
N LYS A 185 -21.66 10.07 23.33
CA LYS A 185 -22.78 9.20 23.75
C LYS A 185 -22.79 7.89 22.96
N HIS A 186 -22.58 7.96 21.64
CA HIS A 186 -22.51 6.78 20.77
C HIS A 186 -21.34 5.87 21.16
N LEU A 187 -20.15 6.44 21.40
CA LEU A 187 -18.97 5.69 21.84
C LEU A 187 -19.21 5.02 23.21
N MET A 188 -19.80 5.74 24.15
CA MET A 188 -20.14 5.21 25.49
C MET A 188 -21.18 4.10 25.43
N SER A 189 -22.18 4.22 24.56
CA SER A 189 -23.14 3.15 24.28
C SER A 189 -22.45 1.91 23.73
N TYR A 190 -21.60 2.07 22.71
CA TYR A 190 -20.86 0.98 22.11
C TYR A 190 -19.94 0.25 23.12
N LEU A 191 -19.21 1.01 23.95
CA LEU A 191 -18.35 0.42 24.99
C LEU A 191 -19.15 -0.32 26.06
N ARG A 192 -20.33 0.18 26.42
CA ARG A 192 -21.22 -0.51 27.35
C ARG A 192 -21.74 -1.83 26.77
N ASP A 193 -22.14 -1.82 25.49
CA ASP A 193 -22.72 -3.00 24.84
C ASP A 193 -21.62 -4.07 24.53
N ALA A 194 -20.37 -3.65 24.39
CA ALA A 194 -19.21 -4.54 24.22
C ALA A 194 -18.70 -5.15 25.55
N ALA A 195 -19.11 -4.60 26.70
CA ALA A 195 -18.70 -5.06 28.03
C ALA A 195 -19.71 -6.03 28.68
N MET A 196 -20.84 -6.31 28.03
CA MET A 196 -21.82 -7.33 28.41
C MET A 196 -21.64 -8.64 27.63
#